data_8761cb9b0535eb871ba532824143c644
#
_entry.id   8761cb9b0535eb871ba532824143c644
#
_cell.length_a   1.000
_cell.length_b   1.000
_cell.length_c   1.000
_cell.angle_alpha   90.00
_cell.angle_beta   90.00
_cell.angle_gamma   90.00
#
_symmetry.space_group_name_H-M   'P 1'
#
loop_
_entity.id
_entity.type
_entity.pdbx_description
1 polymer ?
#
loop_
_entity_poly.entity_id
_entity_poly.type
_entity_poly.pdbx_seq_one_letter_code
_entity_poly.pdbx_strand_id
1 'polypeptide(L)'
;LDGFGTREAAAQGEGGELLEGLPTDGIAVINADDPCVALMEAAAGGRRCLRFGIEATNVDVAAESIVAEPAQAPTGMRFTLYLGEARVPVQLPLPGRHNVYNALAAAAAGHALGIAPAAIAEGLRRVQPVQGRLIWRDGVVGCRVLDDSYNANPDSLAAGIAVLAQSQGTRALVLGDMAELGATAEAHHTEAGR
;
A
#
# COMPACT_ATOMS: atom_id res chain seq x y z
N LEU A 1 -4.92 -16.38 3.61
CA LEU A 1 -4.92 -16.72 5.06
C LEU A 1 -4.86 -18.22 5.32
N ASP A 2 -4.58 -19.01 4.27
CA ASP A 2 -4.32 -20.45 4.38
C ASP A 2 -3.08 -20.63 5.29
N GLY A 3 -3.25 -21.23 6.44
CA GLY A 3 -2.20 -21.42 7.45
C GLY A 3 -2.40 -20.61 8.74
N PHE A 4 -2.91 -19.39 8.68
CA PHE A 4 -3.17 -18.58 9.88
C PHE A 4 -4.63 -18.58 10.32
N GLY A 5 -5.58 -18.83 9.44
CA GLY A 5 -7.01 -18.88 9.70
C GLY A 5 -7.67 -17.51 9.91
N THR A 6 -7.05 -16.57 10.63
CA THR A 6 -7.58 -15.21 10.86
C THR A 6 -6.55 -14.14 10.53
N ARG A 7 -7.02 -12.89 10.33
CA ARG A 7 -6.13 -11.72 10.12
C ARG A 7 -5.26 -11.45 11.34
N GLU A 8 -5.81 -11.58 12.53
CA GLU A 8 -5.10 -11.38 13.80
C GLU A 8 -3.99 -12.42 13.98
N ALA A 9 -4.26 -13.70 13.63
CA ALA A 9 -3.24 -14.73 13.69
C ALA A 9 -2.12 -14.51 12.67
N ALA A 10 -2.43 -14.05 11.46
CA ALA A 10 -1.43 -13.67 10.46
C ALA A 10 -0.61 -12.47 10.93
N ALA A 11 -1.26 -11.46 11.53
CA ALA A 11 -0.59 -10.30 12.08
C ALA A 11 0.36 -10.67 13.22
N GLN A 12 -0.04 -11.58 14.12
CA GLN A 12 0.82 -12.06 15.20
C GLN A 12 1.98 -12.92 14.68
N GLY A 13 1.72 -13.84 13.74
CA GLY A 13 2.75 -14.73 13.20
C GLY A 13 3.79 -13.96 12.39
N GLU A 14 3.38 -13.31 11.30
CA GLU A 14 4.34 -12.63 10.40
C GLU A 14 4.82 -11.29 10.96
N GLY A 15 3.88 -10.42 11.37
CA GLY A 15 4.20 -9.09 11.87
C GLY A 15 4.82 -9.12 13.28
N GLY A 16 4.27 -9.97 14.18
CA GLY A 16 4.75 -10.10 15.54
C GLY A 16 6.18 -10.63 15.61
N GLU A 17 6.50 -11.71 14.90
CA GLU A 17 7.85 -12.29 14.84
C GLU A 17 8.89 -11.27 14.32
N LEU A 18 8.52 -10.48 13.28
CA LEU A 18 9.39 -9.41 12.77
C LEU A 18 9.70 -8.36 13.84
N LEU A 19 8.68 -7.92 14.58
CA LEU A 19 8.82 -6.88 15.60
C LEU A 19 9.55 -7.38 16.85
N GLU A 20 9.30 -8.62 17.26
CA GLU A 20 10.03 -9.27 18.36
C GLU A 20 11.52 -9.43 18.04
N GLY A 21 11.86 -9.67 16.78
CA GLY A 21 13.24 -9.77 16.28
C GLY A 21 14.01 -8.43 16.23
N LEU A 22 13.34 -7.29 16.42
CA LEU A 22 14.03 -6.00 16.47
C LEU A 22 14.96 -5.91 17.69
N PRO A 23 16.15 -5.27 17.58
CA PRO A 23 16.98 -4.96 18.74
C PRO A 23 16.26 -4.01 19.69
N THR A 24 16.73 -3.91 20.93
CA THR A 24 16.10 -3.08 21.97
C THR A 24 16.07 -1.60 21.66
N ASP A 25 16.99 -1.11 20.85
CA ASP A 25 17.07 0.26 20.32
C ASP A 25 16.47 0.40 18.92
N GLY A 26 15.86 -0.67 18.39
CA GLY A 26 15.19 -0.70 17.09
C GLY A 26 13.93 0.17 17.08
N ILE A 27 13.55 0.60 15.89
CA ILE A 27 12.34 1.41 15.66
C ILE A 27 11.36 0.59 14.83
N ALA A 28 10.16 0.38 15.36
CA ALA A 28 9.04 -0.24 14.64
C ALA A 28 8.32 0.81 13.79
N VAL A 29 8.06 0.51 12.52
CA VAL A 29 7.24 1.35 11.64
C VAL A 29 5.90 0.66 11.45
N ILE A 30 4.81 1.29 11.93
CA ILE A 30 3.50 0.65 12.08
C ILE A 30 2.43 1.45 11.33
N ASN A 31 1.60 0.75 10.53
CA ASN A 31 0.43 1.33 9.91
C ASN A 31 -0.67 1.54 10.96
N ALA A 32 -0.98 2.80 11.26
CA ALA A 32 -1.99 3.17 12.25
C ALA A 32 -3.44 2.99 11.75
N ASP A 33 -3.64 2.83 10.44
CA ASP A 33 -4.95 2.55 9.85
C ASP A 33 -5.24 1.04 9.77
N ASP A 34 -4.28 0.18 10.14
CA ASP A 34 -4.49 -1.27 10.15
C ASP A 34 -5.37 -1.70 11.34
N PRO A 35 -6.40 -2.52 11.14
CA PRO A 35 -7.21 -3.06 12.23
C PRO A 35 -6.40 -3.80 13.31
N CYS A 36 -5.25 -4.36 12.96
CA CYS A 36 -4.36 -5.08 13.88
C CYS A 36 -3.29 -4.18 14.51
N VAL A 37 -3.36 -2.85 14.38
CA VAL A 37 -2.34 -1.91 14.90
C VAL A 37 -2.00 -2.15 16.37
N ALA A 38 -3.00 -2.39 17.22
CA ALA A 38 -2.79 -2.65 18.66
C ALA A 38 -1.96 -3.92 18.92
N LEU A 39 -2.13 -4.96 18.09
CA LEU A 39 -1.34 -6.19 18.16
C LEU A 39 0.12 -5.92 17.77
N MET A 40 0.33 -5.12 16.74
CA MET A 40 1.67 -4.74 16.29
C MET A 40 2.39 -3.89 17.34
N GLU A 41 1.71 -2.92 17.93
CA GLU A 41 2.28 -2.09 19.00
C GLU A 41 2.65 -2.92 20.24
N ALA A 42 1.81 -3.90 20.59
CA ALA A 42 2.12 -4.83 21.68
C ALA A 42 3.35 -5.70 21.37
N ALA A 43 3.46 -6.22 20.14
CA ALA A 43 4.59 -7.03 19.70
C ALA A 43 5.91 -6.22 19.61
N ALA A 44 5.84 -4.90 19.42
CA ALA A 44 7.00 -4.03 19.48
C ALA A 44 7.66 -3.99 20.86
N GLY A 45 6.97 -4.46 21.94
CA GLY A 45 7.57 -4.74 23.23
C GLY A 45 8.22 -3.54 23.91
N GLY A 46 7.61 -2.34 23.82
CA GLY A 46 8.11 -1.09 24.40
C GLY A 46 9.23 -0.41 23.56
N ARG A 47 9.58 -0.93 22.40
CA ARG A 47 10.47 -0.25 21.45
C ARG A 47 9.78 1.00 20.91
N ARG A 48 10.58 1.95 20.41
CA ARG A 48 10.04 3.14 19.75
C ARG A 48 9.24 2.74 18.52
N CYS A 49 7.98 3.22 18.45
CA CYS A 49 7.13 3.06 17.28
C CYS A 49 7.03 4.39 16.53
N LEU A 50 7.18 4.35 15.20
CA LEU A 50 6.76 5.40 14.29
C LEU A 50 5.48 4.95 13.60
N ARG A 51 4.43 5.72 13.77
CA ARG A 51 3.11 5.44 13.21
C ARG A 51 2.94 6.20 11.90
N PHE A 52 2.42 5.52 10.89
CA PHE A 52 2.02 6.17 9.65
C PHE A 52 0.56 5.84 9.32
N GLY A 53 -0.10 6.75 8.60
CA GLY A 53 -1.48 6.53 8.18
C GLY A 53 -2.00 7.64 7.28
N ILE A 54 -3.18 7.43 6.72
CA ILE A 54 -3.91 8.40 5.91
C ILE A 54 -5.17 8.87 6.65
N GLU A 55 -5.83 7.97 7.39
CA GLU A 55 -7.07 8.24 8.13
C GLU A 55 -6.80 8.53 9.61
N ALA A 56 -5.82 7.87 10.19
CA ALA A 56 -5.47 8.05 11.59
C ALA A 56 -4.91 9.44 11.87
N THR A 57 -5.39 10.09 12.93
CA THR A 57 -5.06 11.48 13.25
C THR A 57 -3.83 11.66 14.13
N ASN A 58 -3.37 10.62 14.81
CA ASN A 58 -2.25 10.70 15.75
C ASN A 58 -1.09 9.83 15.25
N VAL A 59 -0.44 10.30 14.19
CA VAL A 59 0.64 9.60 13.49
C VAL A 59 1.85 10.51 13.28
N ASP A 60 3.03 9.90 13.18
CA ASP A 60 4.30 10.61 12.92
C ASP A 60 4.46 10.95 11.45
N VAL A 61 3.87 10.13 10.57
CA VAL A 61 3.95 10.25 9.11
C VAL A 61 2.56 10.13 8.50
N ALA A 62 2.16 11.13 7.72
CA ALA A 62 0.84 11.18 7.09
C ALA A 62 0.89 11.66 5.65
N ALA A 63 -0.20 11.46 4.92
CA ALA A 63 -0.42 12.03 3.60
C ALA A 63 -1.77 12.76 3.55
N GLU A 64 -1.75 13.98 3.00
CA GLU A 64 -2.96 14.76 2.72
C GLU A 64 -3.02 15.21 1.27
N SER A 65 -4.20 15.71 0.85
CA SER A 65 -4.42 16.20 -0.52
C SER A 65 -4.05 15.17 -1.58
N ILE A 66 -4.41 13.91 -1.34
CA ILE A 66 -4.08 12.76 -2.21
C ILE A 66 -4.93 12.82 -3.47
N VAL A 67 -4.28 12.93 -4.62
CA VAL A 67 -4.94 12.94 -5.94
C VAL A 67 -4.22 12.02 -6.91
N ALA A 68 -5.01 11.36 -7.76
CA ALA A 68 -4.48 10.54 -8.85
C ALA A 68 -4.05 11.41 -10.04
N GLU A 69 -2.92 11.10 -10.67
CA GLU A 69 -2.39 11.85 -11.82
C GLU A 69 -1.93 10.91 -12.95
N PRO A 70 -2.33 11.22 -14.21
CA PRO A 70 -3.45 12.11 -14.56
C PRO A 70 -4.80 11.53 -14.11
N ALA A 71 -5.79 12.40 -13.85
CA ALA A 71 -7.07 12.01 -13.28
C ALA A 71 -7.87 10.99 -14.11
N GLN A 72 -7.70 11.00 -15.44
CA GLN A 72 -8.47 10.16 -16.38
C GLN A 72 -7.81 8.82 -16.71
N ALA A 73 -6.55 8.63 -16.37
CA ALA A 73 -5.80 7.39 -16.54
C ALA A 73 -4.61 7.40 -15.59
N PRO A 74 -4.83 7.15 -14.31
CA PRO A 74 -3.81 7.34 -13.28
C PRO A 74 -2.56 6.50 -13.55
N THR A 75 -1.41 7.15 -13.65
CA THR A 75 -0.09 6.52 -13.70
C THR A 75 0.71 6.78 -12.43
N GLY A 76 0.19 7.66 -11.56
CA GLY A 76 0.82 8.03 -10.31
C GLY A 76 -0.15 8.69 -9.34
N MET A 77 0.39 9.08 -8.19
CA MET A 77 -0.30 9.80 -7.13
C MET A 77 0.47 11.06 -6.77
N ARG A 78 -0.25 12.15 -6.47
CA ARG A 78 0.33 13.37 -5.87
C ARG A 78 -0.29 13.58 -4.51
N PHE A 79 0.52 13.94 -3.53
CA PHE A 79 0.08 14.20 -2.17
C PHE A 79 1.07 15.10 -1.42
N THR A 80 0.65 15.64 -0.28
CA THR A 80 1.53 16.30 0.67
C THR A 80 1.92 15.29 1.74
N LEU A 81 3.22 15.00 1.85
CA LEU A 81 3.80 14.14 2.87
C LEU A 81 4.10 14.97 4.13
N TYR A 82 3.64 14.50 5.27
CA TYR A 82 3.94 15.03 6.60
C TYR A 82 4.94 14.10 7.29
N LEU A 83 6.02 14.67 7.81
CA LEU A 83 7.07 13.99 8.59
C LEU A 83 7.33 14.83 9.84
N GLY A 84 6.64 14.55 10.94
CA GLY A 84 6.57 15.44 12.07
C GLY A 84 6.03 16.81 11.64
N GLU A 85 6.83 17.87 11.84
CA GLU A 85 6.45 19.25 11.44
C GLU A 85 6.73 19.56 9.96
N ALA A 86 7.53 18.75 9.29
CA ALA A 86 7.89 18.95 7.89
C ALA A 86 6.73 18.60 6.94
N ARG A 87 6.56 19.40 5.89
CA ARG A 87 5.56 19.20 4.83
C ARG A 87 6.26 19.27 3.49
N VAL A 88 6.19 18.19 2.71
CA VAL A 88 6.85 18.12 1.41
C VAL A 88 5.89 17.58 0.35
N PRO A 89 5.81 18.22 -0.83
CA PRO A 89 5.03 17.67 -1.94
C PRO A 89 5.72 16.43 -2.50
N VAL A 90 4.93 15.40 -2.78
CA VAL A 90 5.38 14.14 -3.38
C VAL A 90 4.63 13.88 -4.67
N GLN A 91 5.35 13.48 -5.71
CA GLN A 91 4.84 12.89 -6.93
C GLN A 91 5.33 11.44 -6.98
N LEU A 92 4.43 10.51 -6.71
CA LEU A 92 4.71 9.08 -6.69
C LEU A 92 4.33 8.48 -8.04
N PRO A 93 5.24 7.88 -8.82
CA PRO A 93 4.93 7.31 -10.14
C PRO A 93 4.31 5.91 -10.04
N LEU A 94 3.45 5.70 -9.07
CA LEU A 94 2.69 4.48 -8.82
C LEU A 94 1.22 4.85 -8.57
N PRO A 95 0.26 4.31 -9.33
CA PRO A 95 -1.15 4.61 -9.15
C PRO A 95 -1.74 3.88 -7.93
N GLY A 96 -2.80 4.45 -7.37
CA GLY A 96 -3.61 3.84 -6.33
C GLY A 96 -3.23 4.24 -4.91
N ARG A 97 -4.27 4.35 -4.07
CA ARG A 97 -4.14 4.77 -2.67
C ARG A 97 -3.27 3.82 -1.83
N HIS A 98 -3.29 2.51 -2.13
CA HIS A 98 -2.43 1.52 -1.47
C HIS A 98 -0.94 1.82 -1.68
N ASN A 99 -0.55 2.37 -2.84
CA ASN A 99 0.84 2.81 -3.07
C ASN A 99 1.20 4.07 -2.27
N VAL A 100 0.23 4.89 -1.88
CA VAL A 100 0.48 5.98 -0.91
C VAL A 100 0.81 5.38 0.46
N TYR A 101 0.12 4.35 0.93
CA TYR A 101 0.50 3.63 2.17
C TYR A 101 1.91 3.05 2.10
N ASN A 102 2.28 2.42 0.99
CA ASN A 102 3.64 1.92 0.76
C ASN A 102 4.68 3.04 0.82
N ALA A 103 4.36 4.20 0.22
CA ALA A 103 5.22 5.38 0.27
C ALA A 103 5.35 5.95 1.70
N LEU A 104 4.25 5.96 2.48
CA LEU A 104 4.28 6.38 3.89
C LEU A 104 5.14 5.45 4.75
N ALA A 105 5.04 4.13 4.55
CA ALA A 105 5.89 3.16 5.23
C ALA A 105 7.38 3.39 4.94
N ALA A 106 7.73 3.57 3.65
CA ALA A 106 9.09 3.88 3.23
C ALA A 106 9.58 5.24 3.78
N ALA A 107 8.69 6.25 3.79
CA ALA A 107 9.00 7.57 4.35
C ALA A 107 9.24 7.51 5.86
N ALA A 108 8.44 6.72 6.60
CA ALA A 108 8.61 6.52 8.04
C ALA A 108 9.93 5.81 8.34
N ALA A 109 10.29 4.78 7.57
CA ALA A 109 11.59 4.12 7.70
C ALA A 109 12.75 5.08 7.41
N GLY A 110 12.66 5.88 6.35
CA GLY A 110 13.66 6.91 6.04
C GLY A 110 13.77 7.98 7.14
N HIS A 111 12.65 8.40 7.70
CA HIS A 111 12.60 9.35 8.80
C HIS A 111 13.21 8.78 10.08
N ALA A 112 12.96 7.49 10.37
CA ALA A 112 13.58 6.77 11.48
C ALA A 112 15.11 6.77 11.39
N LEU A 113 15.64 6.68 10.16
CA LEU A 113 17.06 6.71 9.85
C LEU A 113 17.64 8.13 9.77
N GLY A 114 16.86 9.18 10.05
CA GLY A 114 17.30 10.57 10.01
C GLY A 114 17.52 11.14 8.61
N ILE A 115 16.95 10.51 7.58
CA ILE A 115 17.02 11.02 6.20
C ILE A 115 16.17 12.29 6.10
N ALA A 116 16.74 13.33 5.47
CA ALA A 116 16.06 14.60 5.31
C ALA A 116 14.76 14.47 4.50
N PRO A 117 13.67 15.18 4.87
CA PRO A 117 12.36 15.07 4.20
C PRO A 117 12.39 15.28 2.69
N ALA A 118 13.21 16.23 2.21
CA ALA A 118 13.39 16.47 0.78
C ALA A 118 14.05 15.29 0.05
N ALA A 119 14.99 14.60 0.68
CA ALA A 119 15.64 13.42 0.12
C ALA A 119 14.67 12.23 0.07
N ILE A 120 13.83 12.06 1.09
CA ILE A 120 12.74 11.07 1.10
C ILE A 120 11.78 11.32 -0.07
N ALA A 121 11.28 12.54 -0.22
CA ALA A 121 10.38 12.89 -1.31
C ALA A 121 11.01 12.66 -2.70
N GLU A 122 12.28 13.00 -2.87
CA GLU A 122 13.02 12.74 -4.10
C GLU A 122 13.20 11.24 -4.37
N GLY A 123 13.47 10.44 -3.34
CA GLY A 123 13.52 8.97 -3.44
C GLY A 123 12.20 8.40 -3.91
N LEU A 124 11.08 8.82 -3.32
CA LEU A 124 9.73 8.41 -3.72
C LEU A 124 9.39 8.79 -5.16
N ARG A 125 9.83 9.97 -5.63
CA ARG A 125 9.65 10.41 -7.02
C ARG A 125 10.39 9.54 -8.03
N ARG A 126 11.49 8.91 -7.64
CA ARG A 126 12.34 8.06 -8.50
C ARG A 126 11.98 6.59 -8.50
N VAL A 127 10.98 6.19 -7.72
CA VAL A 127 10.52 4.79 -7.70
C VAL A 127 10.12 4.35 -9.11
N GLN A 128 10.56 3.16 -9.50
CA GLN A 128 10.18 2.58 -10.77
C GLN A 128 9.07 1.56 -10.55
N PRO A 129 8.03 1.58 -11.40
CA PRO A 129 6.98 0.56 -11.35
C PRO A 129 7.56 -0.85 -11.57
N VAL A 130 7.07 -1.81 -10.80
CA VAL A 130 7.46 -3.23 -10.94
C VAL A 130 6.53 -3.89 -11.95
N GLN A 131 7.07 -4.67 -12.88
CA GLN A 131 6.30 -5.37 -13.91
C GLN A 131 5.18 -6.22 -13.28
N GLY A 132 3.97 -6.13 -13.86
CA GLY A 132 2.79 -6.83 -13.38
C GLY A 132 2.18 -6.22 -12.12
N ARG A 133 2.53 -4.99 -11.75
CA ARG A 133 1.94 -4.26 -10.62
C ARG A 133 1.41 -2.90 -11.07
N LEU A 134 0.14 -2.90 -11.52
CA LEU A 134 -0.62 -1.71 -11.95
C LEU A 134 0.11 -0.86 -12.99
N ILE A 135 0.72 -1.50 -14.00
CA ILE A 135 1.42 -0.79 -15.09
C ILE A 135 0.52 -0.66 -16.31
N TRP A 136 0.37 0.56 -16.80
CA TRP A 136 -0.29 0.81 -18.07
C TRP A 136 0.58 0.39 -19.25
N ARG A 137 -0.02 -0.37 -20.17
CA ARG A 137 0.59 -0.80 -21.44
C ARG A 137 -0.34 -0.46 -22.59
N ASP A 138 0.23 -0.22 -23.75
CA ASP A 138 -0.53 -0.14 -24.99
C ASP A 138 -0.92 -1.56 -25.43
N GLY A 139 -2.21 -1.75 -25.67
CA GLY A 139 -2.77 -2.97 -26.20
C GLY A 139 -3.05 -2.89 -27.70
N VAL A 140 -3.66 -3.94 -28.25
CA VAL A 140 -4.07 -3.96 -29.67
C VAL A 140 -5.29 -3.08 -29.92
N VAL A 141 -5.51 -2.66 -31.14
CA VAL A 141 -6.66 -1.85 -31.60
C VAL A 141 -6.90 -0.56 -30.79
N GLY A 142 -5.82 0.01 -30.23
CA GLY A 142 -5.88 1.27 -29.50
C GLY A 142 -6.43 1.16 -28.08
N CYS A 143 -6.62 -0.03 -27.52
CA CYS A 143 -6.95 -0.18 -26.12
C CYS A 143 -5.71 0.01 -25.24
N ARG A 144 -5.95 0.36 -23.96
CA ARG A 144 -4.91 0.38 -22.92
C ARG A 144 -5.14 -0.77 -21.94
N VAL A 145 -4.09 -1.41 -21.51
CA VAL A 145 -4.11 -2.51 -20.56
C VAL A 145 -3.47 -2.04 -19.25
N LEU A 146 -4.18 -2.16 -18.14
CA LEU A 146 -3.63 -2.02 -16.81
C LEU A 146 -3.16 -3.40 -16.34
N ASP A 147 -1.86 -3.64 -16.42
CA ASP A 147 -1.23 -4.93 -16.09
C ASP A 147 -0.98 -5.03 -14.58
N ASP A 148 -1.74 -5.88 -13.91
CA ASP A 148 -1.61 -6.22 -12.48
C ASP A 148 -1.52 -7.74 -12.29
N SER A 149 -0.76 -8.40 -13.17
CA SER A 149 -0.73 -9.85 -13.34
C SER A 149 0.24 -10.58 -12.40
N TYR A 150 0.97 -9.88 -11.53
CA TYR A 150 1.99 -10.50 -10.67
C TYR A 150 1.38 -11.47 -9.66
N ASN A 151 0.32 -11.04 -8.97
CA ASN A 151 -0.41 -11.83 -8.00
C ASN A 151 -1.80 -11.22 -7.76
N ALA A 152 -2.75 -12.01 -7.29
CA ALA A 152 -4.09 -11.54 -6.97
C ALA A 152 -4.55 -12.09 -5.62
N ASN A 153 -5.06 -11.19 -4.78
CA ASN A 153 -5.85 -11.49 -3.59
C ASN A 153 -7.02 -10.51 -3.51
N PRO A 154 -8.04 -10.73 -2.66
CA PRO A 154 -9.21 -9.86 -2.60
C PRO A 154 -8.89 -8.38 -2.41
N ASP A 155 -7.96 -8.03 -1.51
CA ASP A 155 -7.62 -6.64 -1.21
C ASP A 155 -6.84 -5.98 -2.37
N SER A 156 -5.87 -6.68 -2.97
CA SER A 156 -5.13 -6.17 -4.12
C SER A 156 -6.01 -6.03 -5.37
N LEU A 157 -6.93 -6.97 -5.58
CA LEU A 157 -7.90 -6.90 -6.67
C LEU A 157 -8.82 -5.68 -6.50
N ALA A 158 -9.37 -5.45 -5.31
CA ALA A 158 -10.18 -4.27 -5.02
C ALA A 158 -9.41 -2.97 -5.29
N ALA A 159 -8.13 -2.91 -4.92
CA ALA A 159 -7.26 -1.77 -5.22
C ALA A 159 -7.05 -1.57 -6.74
N GLY A 160 -6.83 -2.64 -7.49
CA GLY A 160 -6.71 -2.61 -8.96
C GLY A 160 -8.01 -2.15 -9.65
N ILE A 161 -9.15 -2.67 -9.20
CA ILE A 161 -10.49 -2.24 -9.66
C ILE A 161 -10.70 -0.74 -9.39
N ALA A 162 -10.32 -0.25 -8.21
CA ALA A 162 -10.44 1.17 -7.87
C ALA A 162 -9.60 2.08 -8.80
N VAL A 163 -8.41 1.65 -9.21
CA VAL A 163 -7.59 2.38 -10.20
C VAL A 163 -8.25 2.33 -11.58
N LEU A 164 -8.72 1.16 -12.02
CA LEU A 164 -9.40 0.99 -13.31
C LEU A 164 -10.69 1.83 -13.37
N ALA A 165 -11.44 1.90 -12.27
CA ALA A 165 -12.69 2.67 -12.17
C ALA A 165 -12.50 4.17 -12.38
N GLN A 166 -11.31 4.72 -12.10
CA GLN A 166 -10.98 6.12 -12.35
C GLN A 166 -10.68 6.42 -13.84
N SER A 167 -10.50 5.38 -14.65
CA SER A 167 -10.20 5.55 -16.08
C SER A 167 -11.45 5.86 -16.87
N GLN A 168 -11.30 6.67 -17.93
CA GLN A 168 -12.39 6.99 -18.86
C GLN A 168 -12.60 5.89 -19.90
N GLY A 169 -13.81 5.85 -20.47
CA GLY A 169 -14.18 4.93 -21.54
C GLY A 169 -14.76 3.61 -21.02
N THR A 170 -14.94 2.66 -21.96
CA THR A 170 -15.38 1.31 -21.63
C THR A 170 -14.26 0.57 -20.90
N ARG A 171 -14.62 -0.05 -19.77
CA ARG A 171 -13.68 -0.78 -18.93
C ARG A 171 -14.05 -2.26 -18.92
N ALA A 172 -13.04 -3.10 -19.01
CA ALA A 172 -13.18 -4.55 -18.88
C ALA A 172 -12.13 -5.06 -17.89
N LEU A 173 -12.52 -5.96 -17.02
CA LEU A 173 -11.64 -6.68 -16.12
C LEU A 173 -11.46 -8.10 -16.61
N VAL A 174 -10.22 -8.57 -16.70
CA VAL A 174 -9.88 -9.97 -16.92
C VAL A 174 -9.20 -10.47 -15.66
N LEU A 175 -9.85 -11.36 -14.95
CA LEU A 175 -9.39 -11.93 -13.70
C LEU A 175 -9.02 -13.40 -13.90
N GLY A 176 -7.81 -13.77 -13.49
CA GLY A 176 -7.41 -15.16 -13.28
C GLY A 176 -7.79 -15.66 -11.90
N ASP A 177 -7.39 -16.87 -11.55
CA ASP A 177 -7.63 -17.43 -10.23
C ASP A 177 -6.84 -16.66 -9.15
N MET A 178 -7.49 -16.40 -8.03
CA MET A 178 -6.83 -15.96 -6.82
C MET A 178 -6.40 -17.20 -6.03
N ALA A 179 -5.09 -17.43 -5.95
CA ALA A 179 -4.53 -18.56 -5.21
C ALA A 179 -4.57 -18.33 -3.69
N GLU A 180 -4.33 -19.38 -2.92
CA GLU A 180 -4.13 -19.35 -1.46
C GLU A 180 -5.32 -18.81 -0.65
N LEU A 181 -6.54 -18.95 -1.18
CA LEU A 181 -7.78 -18.54 -0.48
C LEU A 181 -8.45 -19.70 0.28
N GLY A 182 -7.94 -20.92 0.15
CA GLY A 182 -8.46 -22.10 0.83
C GLY A 182 -9.96 -22.32 0.58
N ALA A 183 -10.69 -22.70 1.62
CA ALA A 183 -12.13 -23.00 1.54
C ALA A 183 -13.00 -21.78 1.17
N THR A 184 -12.49 -20.58 1.25
CA THR A 184 -13.23 -19.32 0.96
C THR A 184 -13.06 -18.84 -0.48
N ALA A 185 -12.31 -19.55 -1.32
CA ALA A 185 -11.98 -19.16 -2.69
C ALA A 185 -13.23 -18.83 -3.53
N GLU A 186 -14.24 -19.70 -3.54
CA GLU A 186 -15.49 -19.50 -4.30
C GLU A 186 -16.23 -18.22 -3.84
N ALA A 187 -16.29 -17.99 -2.54
CA ALA A 187 -16.94 -16.79 -1.99
C ALA A 187 -16.22 -15.50 -2.43
N HIS A 188 -14.89 -15.47 -2.39
CA HIS A 188 -14.10 -14.33 -2.81
C HIS A 188 -14.18 -14.06 -4.31
N HIS A 189 -14.16 -15.10 -5.16
CA HIS A 189 -14.37 -14.95 -6.60
C HIS A 189 -15.79 -14.46 -6.93
N THR A 190 -16.80 -14.94 -6.20
CA THR A 190 -18.18 -14.48 -6.36
C THR A 190 -18.33 -13.01 -5.97
N GLU A 191 -17.68 -12.58 -4.89
CA GLU A 191 -17.71 -11.18 -4.45
C GLU A 191 -17.01 -10.26 -5.45
N ALA A 192 -15.86 -10.69 -6.01
CA ALA A 192 -15.14 -9.94 -7.02
C ALA A 192 -15.94 -9.73 -8.33
N GLY A 193 -16.90 -10.60 -8.62
CA GLY A 193 -17.77 -10.52 -9.81
C GLY A 193 -19.03 -9.65 -9.64
N ARG A 194 -19.29 -9.08 -8.47
CA ARG A 194 -20.44 -8.21 -8.15
C ARG A 194 -20.11 -6.74 -8.28
#